data_71d6732451548b4529774e75c606090b
#
_entry.id   71d6732451548b4529774e75c606090b
#
_cell.length_a   1.000
_cell.length_b   1.000
_cell.length_c   1.000
_cell.angle_alpha   90.00
_cell.angle_beta   90.00
_cell.angle_gamma   90.00
#
_symmetry.space_group_name_H-M   'P 1'
#
loop_
_entity.id
_entity.type
_entity.pdbx_description
1 polymer ?
#
loop_
_entity_poly.entity_id
_entity_poly.type
_entity_poly.pdbx_seq_one_letter_code
_entity_poly.pdbx_strand_id
1 'polypeptide(L)'
;MFYVNKIIGWVLSPLGMLFLGCLCGALLRRCGGRIGKRGLHRLGTLLVSVSLGLFWILSCGIVTRFIGVPLEGDEVPLLDTLELGGCDAVVLLGGGMGAHEVCGRAEMFSAADRVWEAARQWKAHQNGDLKLTLSGGGVEQSTVPLLKDLGVDEEALVFFPEARNTEEEARMIAASGIRCVRLVTSAWHMPRARMLFERAGLEVVPVPTDYEMHYCAELPLKIKDFFPSADALWRNSVAVKEWVARFCYWLKGCRSR
;
A
#
# COMPACT_ATOMS: atom_id res chain seq x y z
N MET A 1 9.30 -16.71 4.85
CA MET A 1 7.94 -16.19 4.79
C MET A 1 7.81 -14.89 3.95
N PHE A 2 8.75 -13.96 4.04
CA PHE A 2 8.77 -12.70 3.27
C PHE A 2 8.68 -12.87 1.74
N TYR A 3 9.53 -13.72 1.14
CA TYR A 3 9.51 -13.99 -0.31
C TYR A 3 8.22 -14.67 -0.79
N VAL A 4 7.65 -15.54 0.02
CA VAL A 4 6.38 -16.22 -0.31
C VAL A 4 5.24 -15.21 -0.43
N ASN A 5 5.14 -14.26 0.48
CA ASN A 5 4.13 -13.19 0.42
C ASN A 5 4.32 -12.29 -0.81
N LYS A 6 5.57 -12.00 -1.20
CA LYS A 6 5.84 -11.23 -2.43
C LYS A 6 5.42 -11.99 -3.69
N ILE A 7 5.74 -13.29 -3.77
CA ILE A 7 5.35 -14.14 -4.92
C ILE A 7 3.83 -14.24 -5.01
N ILE A 8 3.14 -14.48 -3.89
CA ILE A 8 1.68 -14.51 -3.84
C ILE A 8 1.09 -13.19 -4.33
N GLY A 9 1.66 -12.06 -3.90
CA GLY A 9 1.22 -10.74 -4.35
C GLY A 9 1.40 -10.52 -5.86
N TRP A 10 2.47 -11.06 -6.47
CA TRP A 10 2.67 -10.98 -7.92
C TRP A 10 1.71 -11.90 -8.69
N VAL A 11 1.51 -13.12 -8.21
CA VAL A 11 0.59 -14.09 -8.82
C VAL A 11 -0.86 -13.59 -8.77
N LEU A 12 -1.27 -13.00 -7.65
CA LEU A 12 -2.62 -12.45 -7.46
C LEU A 12 -2.81 -11.04 -8.03
N SER A 13 -1.75 -10.42 -8.58
CA SER A 13 -1.92 -9.17 -9.32
C SER A 13 -2.74 -9.41 -10.59
N PRO A 14 -3.50 -8.41 -11.09
CA PRO A 14 -4.25 -8.55 -12.34
C PRO A 14 -3.41 -9.02 -13.53
N LEU A 15 -2.17 -8.53 -13.65
CA LEU A 15 -1.22 -8.97 -14.67
C LEU A 15 -0.73 -10.41 -14.44
N GLY A 16 -0.44 -10.79 -13.19
CA GLY A 16 -0.05 -12.15 -12.83
C GLY A 16 -1.14 -13.16 -13.15
N MET A 17 -2.37 -12.85 -12.77
CA MET A 17 -3.55 -13.68 -13.07
C MET A 17 -3.78 -13.83 -14.59
N LEU A 18 -3.66 -12.73 -15.36
CA LEU A 18 -3.75 -12.78 -16.81
C LEU A 18 -2.69 -13.69 -17.40
N PHE A 19 -1.41 -13.47 -17.04
CA PHE A 19 -0.30 -14.23 -17.59
C PHE A 19 -0.42 -15.72 -17.29
N LEU A 20 -0.63 -16.08 -16.02
CA LEU A 20 -0.74 -17.48 -15.61
C LEU A 20 -1.98 -18.15 -16.16
N GLY A 21 -3.10 -17.46 -16.19
CA GLY A 21 -4.34 -17.99 -16.75
C GLY A 21 -4.24 -18.23 -18.25
N CYS A 22 -3.64 -17.31 -19.01
CA CYS A 22 -3.39 -17.49 -20.44
C CYS A 22 -2.38 -18.62 -20.70
N LEU A 23 -1.30 -18.70 -19.94
CA LEU A 23 -0.28 -19.75 -20.07
C LEU A 23 -0.87 -21.12 -19.79
N CYS A 24 -1.51 -21.31 -18.65
CA CYS A 24 -2.15 -22.57 -18.27
C CYS A 24 -3.26 -22.95 -19.27
N GLY A 25 -4.08 -21.98 -19.69
CA GLY A 25 -5.12 -22.21 -20.67
C GLY A 25 -4.57 -22.62 -22.03
N ALA A 26 -3.50 -22.00 -22.50
CA ALA A 26 -2.84 -22.38 -23.75
C ALA A 26 -2.24 -23.80 -23.68
N LEU A 27 -1.60 -24.14 -22.55
CA LEU A 27 -1.06 -25.49 -22.33
C LEU A 27 -2.18 -26.55 -22.33
N LEU A 28 -3.29 -26.31 -21.63
CA LEU A 28 -4.44 -27.21 -21.59
C LEU A 28 -5.06 -27.40 -22.99
N ARG A 29 -5.20 -26.32 -23.76
CA ARG A 29 -5.67 -26.40 -25.17
C ARG A 29 -4.76 -27.27 -26.01
N ARG A 30 -3.45 -27.04 -25.92
CA ARG A 30 -2.45 -27.79 -26.70
C ARG A 30 -2.45 -29.27 -26.31
N CYS A 31 -2.44 -29.59 -25.02
CA CYS A 31 -2.50 -30.95 -24.52
C CYS A 31 -3.82 -31.64 -24.92
N GLY A 32 -4.96 -30.97 -24.73
CA GLY A 32 -6.27 -31.50 -25.10
C GLY A 32 -6.39 -31.80 -26.59
N GLY A 33 -5.85 -30.92 -27.44
CA GLY A 33 -5.78 -31.15 -28.89
C GLY A 33 -4.91 -32.35 -29.30
N ARG A 34 -3.73 -32.50 -28.65
CA ARG A 34 -2.82 -33.63 -28.93
C ARG A 34 -3.36 -34.99 -28.47
N ILE A 35 -4.06 -35.04 -27.35
CA ILE A 35 -4.59 -36.29 -26.76
C ILE A 35 -6.01 -36.59 -27.25
N GLY A 36 -6.62 -35.70 -28.05
CA GLY A 36 -8.01 -35.87 -28.53
C GLY A 36 -9.08 -35.62 -27.47
N LYS A 37 -8.71 -35.08 -26.27
CA LYS A 37 -9.64 -34.81 -25.17
C LYS A 37 -10.32 -33.44 -25.35
N ARG A 38 -11.46 -33.40 -26.00
CA ARG A 38 -12.25 -32.17 -26.26
C ARG A 38 -12.57 -31.37 -24.98
N GLY A 39 -12.82 -32.08 -23.86
CA GLY A 39 -13.07 -31.40 -22.55
C GLY A 39 -11.91 -30.56 -22.08
N LEU A 40 -10.67 -31.08 -22.18
CA LEU A 40 -9.46 -30.36 -21.77
C LEU A 40 -9.20 -29.15 -22.68
N HIS A 41 -9.43 -29.28 -23.98
CA HIS A 41 -9.33 -28.18 -24.93
C HIS A 41 -10.35 -27.07 -24.61
N ARG A 42 -11.62 -27.42 -24.32
CA ARG A 42 -12.66 -26.44 -23.92
C ARG A 42 -12.31 -25.74 -22.61
N LEU A 43 -11.82 -26.48 -21.60
CA LEU A 43 -11.39 -25.91 -20.32
C LEU A 43 -10.26 -24.89 -20.53
N GLY A 44 -9.27 -25.21 -21.36
CA GLY A 44 -8.19 -24.28 -21.68
C GLY A 44 -8.68 -23.03 -22.40
N THR A 45 -9.66 -23.16 -23.29
CA THR A 45 -10.28 -21.99 -23.95
C THR A 45 -11.03 -21.12 -22.93
N LEU A 46 -11.83 -21.74 -22.07
CA LEU A 46 -12.57 -21.03 -21.01
C LEU A 46 -11.60 -20.26 -20.11
N LEU A 47 -10.50 -20.89 -19.68
CA LEU A 47 -9.52 -20.26 -18.80
C LEU A 47 -8.88 -19.03 -19.45
N VAL A 48 -8.51 -19.09 -20.74
CA VAL A 48 -8.00 -17.94 -21.47
C VAL A 48 -9.05 -16.82 -21.54
N SER A 49 -10.29 -17.17 -21.90
CA SER A 49 -11.38 -16.18 -22.03
C SER A 49 -11.71 -15.50 -20.70
N VAL A 50 -11.75 -16.27 -19.60
CA VAL A 50 -11.98 -15.73 -18.25
C VAL A 50 -10.81 -14.83 -17.83
N SER A 51 -9.57 -15.24 -18.09
CA SER A 51 -8.39 -14.41 -17.74
C SER A 51 -8.41 -13.07 -18.47
N LEU A 52 -8.72 -13.07 -19.76
CA LEU A 52 -8.86 -11.83 -20.55
C LEU A 52 -10.01 -10.96 -20.06
N GLY A 53 -11.17 -11.57 -19.75
CA GLY A 53 -12.33 -10.87 -19.21
C GLY A 53 -12.07 -10.22 -17.86
N LEU A 54 -11.43 -10.96 -16.94
CA LEU A 54 -11.02 -10.43 -15.63
C LEU A 54 -10.00 -9.30 -15.76
N PHE A 55 -9.02 -9.45 -16.65
CA PHE A 55 -8.05 -8.40 -16.91
C PHE A 55 -8.72 -7.13 -17.43
N TRP A 56 -9.65 -7.26 -18.38
CA TRP A 56 -10.43 -6.13 -18.88
C TRP A 56 -11.18 -5.43 -17.73
N ILE A 57 -11.93 -6.18 -16.93
CA ILE A 57 -12.72 -5.67 -15.80
C ILE A 57 -11.79 -4.95 -14.81
N LEU A 58 -10.71 -5.61 -14.39
CA LEU A 58 -9.75 -5.05 -13.41
C LEU A 58 -8.94 -3.87 -13.97
N SER A 59 -9.00 -3.61 -15.27
CA SER A 59 -8.39 -2.43 -15.90
C SER A 59 -9.36 -1.26 -16.04
N CYS A 60 -10.62 -1.41 -15.63
CA CYS A 60 -11.65 -0.37 -15.75
C CYS A 60 -11.73 0.50 -14.48
N GLY A 61 -11.90 1.82 -14.65
CA GLY A 61 -12.02 2.78 -13.54
C GLY A 61 -13.23 2.56 -12.66
N ILE A 62 -14.33 2.02 -13.23
CA ILE A 62 -15.52 1.68 -12.45
C ILE A 62 -15.22 0.70 -11.31
N VAL A 63 -14.27 -0.23 -11.49
CA VAL A 63 -13.91 -1.21 -10.48
C VAL A 63 -13.21 -0.54 -9.29
N THR A 64 -12.42 0.51 -9.54
CA THR A 64 -11.75 1.28 -8.47
C THR A 64 -12.75 1.82 -7.44
N ARG A 65 -13.96 2.21 -7.86
CA ARG A 65 -15.02 2.67 -6.94
C ARG A 65 -15.44 1.60 -5.94
N PHE A 66 -15.48 0.34 -6.38
CA PHE A 66 -15.98 -0.76 -5.54
C PHE A 66 -14.90 -1.38 -4.66
N ILE A 67 -13.65 -1.46 -5.15
CA ILE A 67 -12.59 -2.14 -4.41
C ILE A 67 -11.51 -1.18 -3.86
N GLY A 68 -11.34 -0.01 -4.45
CA GLY A 68 -10.33 0.97 -4.07
C GLY A 68 -10.82 1.99 -3.05
N VAL A 69 -11.93 2.66 -3.38
CA VAL A 69 -12.50 3.71 -2.50
C VAL A 69 -12.75 3.20 -1.07
N PRO A 70 -13.31 1.99 -0.83
CA PRO A 70 -13.50 1.49 0.53
C PRO A 70 -12.22 1.24 1.33
N LEU A 71 -11.04 1.24 0.68
CA LEU A 71 -9.75 1.16 1.38
C LEU A 71 -9.31 2.51 1.95
N GLU A 72 -9.65 3.59 1.27
CA GLU A 72 -9.27 4.95 1.69
C GLU A 72 -10.27 5.57 2.68
N GLY A 73 -11.43 4.92 2.86
CA GLY A 73 -12.51 5.41 3.72
C GLY A 73 -13.41 6.41 3.01
N ASP A 74 -14.59 6.60 3.57
CA ASP A 74 -15.63 7.47 3.00
C ASP A 74 -15.38 8.95 3.33
N GLU A 75 -14.60 9.25 4.38
CA GLU A 75 -14.31 10.61 4.82
C GLU A 75 -12.80 10.86 4.79
N VAL A 76 -12.42 11.96 4.15
CA VAL A 76 -11.05 12.51 4.26
C VAL A 76 -11.04 13.34 5.56
N PRO A 77 -10.33 12.90 6.60
CA PRO A 77 -10.26 13.67 7.82
C PRO A 77 -9.63 15.03 7.53
N LEU A 78 -10.28 16.10 8.00
CA LEU A 78 -9.66 17.42 8.01
C LEU A 78 -8.47 17.35 8.98
N LEU A 79 -7.25 17.31 8.44
CA LEU A 79 -6.03 17.15 9.22
C LEU A 79 -5.82 18.23 10.29
N ASP A 80 -6.42 19.40 10.09
CA ASP A 80 -6.41 20.51 11.04
C ASP A 80 -7.32 20.27 12.26
N THR A 81 -8.26 19.32 12.17
CA THR A 81 -9.18 18.96 13.26
C THR A 81 -8.75 17.71 14.03
N LEU A 82 -7.67 17.02 13.60
CA LEU A 82 -7.09 15.95 14.40
C LEU A 82 -6.63 16.57 15.71
N GLU A 83 -7.34 16.26 16.79
CA GLU A 83 -6.98 16.73 18.12
C GLU A 83 -5.50 16.45 18.37
N LEU A 84 -4.80 17.51 18.80
CA LEU A 84 -3.37 17.53 19.04
C LEU A 84 -3.01 16.76 20.32
N GLY A 85 -3.58 15.56 20.50
CA GLY A 85 -3.23 14.66 21.60
C GLY A 85 -1.73 14.37 21.57
N GLY A 86 -1.08 14.45 22.72
CA GLY A 86 0.36 14.27 22.87
C GLY A 86 0.79 12.83 22.56
N CYS A 87 1.06 12.52 21.29
CA CYS A 87 1.74 11.29 20.93
C CYS A 87 3.25 11.44 21.10
N ASP A 88 3.93 10.31 21.28
CA ASP A 88 5.38 10.25 21.51
C ASP A 88 6.19 10.42 20.21
N ALA A 89 5.61 10.03 19.08
CA ALA A 89 6.29 10.08 17.78
C ALA A 89 5.33 10.27 16.59
N VAL A 90 5.87 10.87 15.53
CA VAL A 90 5.33 10.78 14.18
C VAL A 90 6.02 9.62 13.48
N VAL A 91 5.27 8.68 12.95
CA VAL A 91 5.80 7.52 12.22
C VAL A 91 5.54 7.69 10.73
N LEU A 92 6.59 7.82 9.95
CA LEU A 92 6.54 7.84 8.49
C LEU A 92 6.81 6.44 7.94
N LEU A 93 5.78 5.77 7.43
CA LEU A 93 5.95 4.49 6.74
C LEU A 93 6.61 4.68 5.37
N GLY A 94 7.63 3.88 5.09
CA GLY A 94 8.43 3.96 3.88
C GLY A 94 7.62 3.96 2.58
N GLY A 95 8.16 4.63 1.57
CA GLY A 95 7.58 4.83 0.23
C GLY A 95 7.63 6.31 -0.16
N GLY A 96 7.41 6.60 -1.44
CA GLY A 96 7.33 7.96 -1.95
C GLY A 96 8.64 8.56 -2.43
N MET A 97 9.77 8.01 -2.01
CA MET A 97 11.10 8.46 -2.44
C MET A 97 11.82 7.37 -3.22
N GLY A 98 12.61 7.76 -4.21
CA GLY A 98 13.49 6.85 -4.94
C GLY A 98 14.62 6.35 -4.05
N ALA A 99 15.02 5.08 -4.24
CA ALA A 99 16.14 4.50 -3.51
C ALA A 99 17.53 4.99 -3.98
N HIS A 100 17.57 5.68 -5.10
CA HIS A 100 18.80 6.18 -5.71
C HIS A 100 18.68 7.65 -6.04
N GLU A 101 19.77 8.38 -5.85
CA GLU A 101 19.90 9.74 -6.31
C GLU A 101 20.10 9.77 -7.83
N VAL A 102 19.34 10.62 -8.50
CA VAL A 102 19.56 10.94 -9.90
C VAL A 102 20.11 12.36 -9.96
N CYS A 103 21.29 12.54 -10.56
CA CYS A 103 21.98 13.83 -10.59
C CYS A 103 22.21 14.48 -9.21
N GLY A 104 22.46 13.67 -8.17
CA GLY A 104 22.71 14.16 -6.81
C GLY A 104 21.45 14.64 -6.07
N ARG A 105 20.25 14.26 -6.55
CA ARG A 105 18.97 14.59 -5.92
C ARG A 105 18.14 13.35 -5.73
N ALA A 106 17.41 13.31 -4.61
CA ALA A 106 16.44 12.26 -4.36
C ALA A 106 15.19 12.46 -5.26
N GLU A 107 14.78 11.41 -5.96
CA GLU A 107 13.58 11.45 -6.79
C GLU A 107 12.33 11.22 -5.94
N MET A 108 11.32 12.07 -6.15
CA MET A 108 10.02 11.95 -5.52
C MET A 108 9.09 11.07 -6.38
N PHE A 109 8.51 10.04 -5.77
CA PHE A 109 7.50 9.20 -6.40
C PHE A 109 6.08 9.55 -5.90
N SER A 110 5.07 8.86 -6.40
CA SER A 110 3.66 9.16 -6.14
C SER A 110 3.30 9.31 -4.67
N ALA A 111 3.97 8.59 -3.77
CA ALA A 111 3.71 8.65 -2.32
C ALA A 111 4.60 9.66 -1.56
N ALA A 112 5.21 10.64 -2.22
CA ALA A 112 6.03 11.68 -1.58
C ALA A 112 5.21 12.57 -0.62
N ASP A 113 3.90 12.66 -0.81
CA ASP A 113 2.95 13.34 0.09
C ASP A 113 3.10 12.89 1.54
N ARG A 114 3.48 11.62 1.76
CA ARG A 114 3.75 11.09 3.11
C ARG A 114 4.89 11.83 3.81
N VAL A 115 5.97 12.14 3.07
CA VAL A 115 7.14 12.83 3.62
C VAL A 115 6.76 14.25 4.00
N TRP A 116 6.05 14.93 3.10
CA TRP A 116 5.56 16.29 3.34
C TRP A 116 4.62 16.34 4.54
N GLU A 117 3.65 15.42 4.62
CA GLU A 117 2.70 15.36 5.72
C GLU A 117 3.38 15.01 7.05
N ALA A 118 4.33 14.08 7.06
CA ALA A 118 5.09 13.74 8.27
C ALA A 118 5.86 14.96 8.83
N ALA A 119 6.50 15.73 7.96
CA ALA A 119 7.18 16.97 8.35
C ALA A 119 6.17 18.00 8.90
N ARG A 120 5.01 18.13 8.28
CA ARG A 120 3.93 19.03 8.72
C ARG A 120 3.39 18.62 10.10
N GLN A 121 3.16 17.33 10.32
CA GLN A 121 2.69 16.80 11.61
C GLN A 121 3.74 17.01 12.70
N TRP A 122 5.00 16.76 12.40
CA TRP A 122 6.08 16.98 13.36
C TRP A 122 6.18 18.47 13.76
N LYS A 123 6.15 19.39 12.79
CA LYS A 123 6.20 20.83 13.04
C LYS A 123 5.00 21.35 13.84
N ALA A 124 3.80 20.86 13.55
CA ALA A 124 2.60 21.29 14.26
C ALA A 124 2.59 20.86 15.73
N HIS A 125 3.41 19.89 16.12
CA HIS A 125 3.40 19.25 17.44
C HIS A 125 4.74 19.37 18.17
N GLN A 126 5.54 20.37 17.88
CA GLN A 126 6.84 20.59 18.52
C GLN A 126 6.70 20.88 20.03
N ASN A 127 6.59 19.84 20.85
CA ASN A 127 6.64 19.88 22.31
C ASN A 127 8.00 19.39 22.84
N GLY A 128 9.10 19.76 22.18
CA GLY A 128 10.47 19.52 22.63
C GLY A 128 11.05 18.13 22.36
N ASP A 129 10.30 17.06 22.60
CA ASP A 129 10.82 15.67 22.53
C ASP A 129 10.14 14.80 21.46
N LEU A 130 9.29 15.37 20.61
CA LEU A 130 8.59 14.61 19.58
C LEU A 130 9.59 14.03 18.56
N LYS A 131 9.62 12.71 18.43
CA LYS A 131 10.47 12.02 17.46
C LYS A 131 9.73 11.82 16.15
N LEU A 132 10.48 11.87 15.03
CA LEU A 132 10.00 11.43 13.72
C LEU A 132 10.73 10.14 13.36
N THR A 133 9.96 9.04 13.30
CA THR A 133 10.55 7.73 13.04
C THR A 133 10.44 7.36 11.57
N LEU A 134 11.49 6.77 11.06
CA LEU A 134 11.66 6.32 9.68
C LEU A 134 12.03 4.85 9.66
N SER A 135 11.47 4.08 8.74
CA SER A 135 11.81 2.67 8.60
C SER A 135 12.02 2.25 7.16
N GLY A 136 12.78 1.16 7.00
CA GLY A 136 13.09 0.56 5.71
C GLY A 136 14.48 0.94 5.18
N GLY A 137 15.12 -0.01 4.48
CA GLY A 137 16.45 0.20 3.92
C GLY A 137 16.47 1.27 2.82
N GLY A 138 17.43 2.19 2.89
CA GLY A 138 17.62 3.25 1.91
C GLY A 138 16.78 4.51 2.14
N VAL A 139 15.94 4.54 3.17
CA VAL A 139 15.12 5.72 3.50
C VAL A 139 15.98 6.89 3.96
N GLU A 140 17.08 6.64 4.66
CA GLU A 140 17.97 7.67 5.16
C GLU A 140 18.54 8.54 4.03
N GLN A 141 19.04 7.91 2.97
CA GLN A 141 19.71 8.62 1.87
C GLN A 141 18.75 9.46 1.03
N SER A 142 17.51 9.03 0.87
CA SER A 142 16.54 9.69 -0.01
C SER A 142 15.57 10.61 0.72
N THR A 143 15.18 10.29 1.95
CA THR A 143 14.11 10.99 2.67
C THR A 143 14.65 12.05 3.63
N VAL A 144 15.79 11.79 4.27
CA VAL A 144 16.37 12.74 5.25
C VAL A 144 16.69 14.11 4.65
N PRO A 145 17.33 14.22 3.46
CA PRO A 145 17.57 15.53 2.86
C PRO A 145 16.28 16.35 2.69
N LEU A 146 15.22 15.71 2.18
CA LEU A 146 13.92 16.37 2.00
C LEU A 146 13.29 16.79 3.33
N LEU A 147 13.35 15.94 4.37
CA LEU A 147 12.84 16.31 5.69
C LEU A 147 13.61 17.50 6.30
N LYS A 148 14.91 17.57 6.10
CA LYS A 148 15.74 18.72 6.53
C LYS A 148 15.37 19.99 5.76
N ASP A 149 15.19 19.91 4.46
CA ASP A 149 14.71 21.03 3.63
C ASP A 149 13.32 21.50 4.06
N LEU A 150 12.48 20.57 4.50
CA LEU A 150 11.19 20.86 5.11
C LEU A 150 11.32 21.36 6.56
N GLY A 151 12.52 21.46 7.13
CA GLY A 151 12.83 22.04 8.44
C GLY A 151 12.55 21.09 9.61
N VAL A 152 12.71 19.79 9.40
CA VAL A 152 12.76 18.80 10.48
C VAL A 152 14.18 18.69 11.01
N ASP A 153 14.33 18.74 12.34
CA ASP A 153 15.64 18.65 12.99
C ASP A 153 16.18 17.22 12.89
N GLU A 154 17.45 17.08 12.51
CA GLU A 154 18.09 15.77 12.35
C GLU A 154 18.12 14.97 13.66
N GLU A 155 18.25 15.65 14.80
CA GLU A 155 18.26 15.07 16.14
C GLU A 155 16.89 14.48 16.56
N ALA A 156 15.83 14.90 15.89
CA ALA A 156 14.49 14.34 16.08
C ALA A 156 14.27 13.05 15.30
N LEU A 157 15.14 12.72 14.32
CA LEU A 157 14.98 11.56 13.46
C LEU A 157 15.44 10.28 14.18
N VAL A 158 14.59 9.24 14.14
CA VAL A 158 14.89 7.91 14.67
C VAL A 158 14.69 6.88 13.56
N PHE A 159 15.67 6.00 13.38
CA PHE A 159 15.72 5.06 12.28
C PHE A 159 15.53 3.62 12.73
N PHE A 160 14.72 2.86 11.97
CA PHE A 160 14.55 1.42 12.12
C PHE A 160 14.90 0.71 10.79
N PRO A 161 16.18 0.70 10.37
CA PRO A 161 16.60 0.21 9.05
C PRO A 161 16.42 -1.31 8.89
N GLU A 162 16.35 -2.05 9.99
CA GLU A 162 16.21 -3.51 9.98
C GLU A 162 14.78 -3.99 9.70
N ALA A 163 13.79 -3.09 9.80
CA ALA A 163 12.39 -3.44 9.54
C ALA A 163 12.17 -3.78 8.05
N ARG A 164 11.75 -5.00 7.79
CA ARG A 164 11.51 -5.52 6.42
C ARG A 164 10.06 -5.43 5.99
N ASN A 165 9.16 -5.17 6.92
CA ASN A 165 7.72 -5.05 6.70
C ASN A 165 7.06 -4.28 7.84
N THR A 166 5.83 -3.80 7.59
CA THR A 166 5.07 -2.98 8.54
C THR A 166 4.82 -3.67 9.90
N GLU A 167 4.73 -5.01 9.94
CA GLU A 167 4.54 -5.76 11.20
C GLU A 167 5.80 -5.73 12.07
N GLU A 168 6.99 -5.90 11.44
CA GLU A 168 8.28 -5.81 12.13
C GLU A 168 8.53 -4.39 12.62
N GLU A 169 8.22 -3.39 11.79
CA GLU A 169 8.32 -1.98 12.12
C GLU A 169 7.49 -1.62 13.36
N ALA A 170 6.21 -1.98 13.37
CA ALA A 170 5.33 -1.73 14.50
C ALA A 170 5.87 -2.35 15.81
N ARG A 171 6.41 -3.58 15.74
CA ARG A 171 7.01 -4.25 16.90
C ARG A 171 8.28 -3.56 17.39
N MET A 172 9.15 -3.11 16.48
CA MET A 172 10.40 -2.42 16.84
C MET A 172 10.10 -1.08 17.49
N ILE A 173 9.15 -0.32 16.95
CA ILE A 173 8.71 0.95 17.53
C ILE A 173 8.09 0.72 18.92
N ALA A 174 7.22 -0.27 19.09
CA ALA A 174 6.66 -0.59 20.40
C ALA A 174 7.75 -1.01 21.42
N ALA A 175 8.77 -1.77 20.96
CA ALA A 175 9.89 -2.19 21.81
C ALA A 175 10.83 -1.03 22.23
N SER A 176 10.83 0.09 21.51
CA SER A 176 11.62 1.28 21.85
C SER A 176 11.03 2.11 23.01
N GLY A 177 9.86 1.74 23.52
CA GLY A 177 9.19 2.45 24.61
C GLY A 177 8.15 3.47 24.16
N ILE A 178 8.03 3.74 22.85
CA ILE A 178 6.95 4.55 22.27
C ILE A 178 5.61 3.87 22.52
N ARG A 179 4.60 4.63 22.91
CA ARG A 179 3.25 4.12 23.20
C ARG A 179 2.18 4.68 22.30
N CYS A 180 2.26 5.98 21.94
CA CYS A 180 1.34 6.66 21.05
C CYS A 180 2.08 7.15 19.81
N VAL A 181 1.50 6.89 18.62
CA VAL A 181 2.09 7.30 17.36
C VAL A 181 1.09 8.01 16.45
N ARG A 182 1.53 9.06 15.80
CA ARG A 182 0.87 9.64 14.63
C ARG A 182 1.37 8.90 13.40
N LEU A 183 0.54 8.03 12.85
CA LEU A 183 0.92 7.13 11.79
C LEU A 183 0.63 7.76 10.42
N VAL A 184 1.68 8.15 9.70
CA VAL A 184 1.58 8.77 8.37
C VAL A 184 1.85 7.72 7.29
N THR A 185 0.86 7.48 6.45
CA THR A 185 0.96 6.59 5.29
C THR A 185 -0.14 6.87 4.29
N SER A 186 -0.06 6.27 3.07
CA SER A 186 -1.13 6.39 2.08
C SER A 186 -2.47 5.90 2.62
N ALA A 187 -3.54 6.60 2.26
CA ALA A 187 -4.88 6.33 2.73
C ALA A 187 -5.30 4.87 2.48
N TRP A 188 -5.03 4.33 1.29
CA TRP A 188 -5.32 2.93 0.94
C TRP A 188 -4.55 1.90 1.78
N HIS A 189 -3.39 2.29 2.34
CA HIS A 189 -2.57 1.44 3.21
C HIS A 189 -2.95 1.58 4.70
N MET A 190 -3.50 2.71 5.09
CA MET A 190 -3.80 3.07 6.50
C MET A 190 -4.57 1.99 7.25
N PRO A 191 -5.66 1.37 6.73
CA PRO A 191 -6.41 0.39 7.50
C PRO A 191 -5.57 -0.82 7.92
N ARG A 192 -4.63 -1.28 7.07
CA ARG A 192 -3.74 -2.40 7.40
C ARG A 192 -2.62 -1.97 8.34
N ALA A 193 -2.02 -0.84 8.09
CA ALA A 193 -0.95 -0.30 8.93
C ALA A 193 -1.44 -0.06 10.37
N ARG A 194 -2.57 0.63 10.54
CA ARG A 194 -3.22 0.85 11.84
C ARG A 194 -3.45 -0.44 12.60
N MET A 195 -4.07 -1.43 11.95
CA MET A 195 -4.32 -2.74 12.56
C MET A 195 -3.03 -3.41 13.07
N LEU A 196 -1.92 -3.30 12.34
CA LEU A 196 -0.65 -3.92 12.74
C LEU A 196 0.01 -3.18 13.90
N PHE A 197 -0.07 -1.85 13.93
CA PHE A 197 0.44 -1.02 15.01
C PHE A 197 -0.37 -1.22 16.30
N GLU A 198 -1.70 -1.21 16.22
CA GLU A 198 -2.58 -1.51 17.36
C GLU A 198 -2.34 -2.92 17.93
N ARG A 199 -2.09 -3.92 17.06
CA ARG A 199 -1.70 -5.29 17.50
C ARG A 199 -0.34 -5.35 18.18
N ALA A 200 0.57 -4.45 17.86
CA ALA A 200 1.85 -4.31 18.55
C ALA A 200 1.74 -3.62 19.91
N GLY A 201 0.54 -3.14 20.28
CA GLY A 201 0.27 -2.48 21.55
C GLY A 201 0.43 -0.96 21.51
N LEU A 202 0.50 -0.37 20.33
CA LEU A 202 0.61 1.09 20.15
C LEU A 202 -0.78 1.72 20.07
N GLU A 203 -0.95 2.88 20.67
CA GLU A 203 -2.04 3.79 20.38
C GLU A 203 -1.76 4.51 19.07
N VAL A 204 -2.73 4.51 18.15
CA VAL A 204 -2.53 5.01 16.80
C VAL A 204 -3.50 6.14 16.49
N VAL A 205 -2.93 7.31 16.23
CA VAL A 205 -3.62 8.44 15.59
C VAL A 205 -3.34 8.36 14.09
N PRO A 206 -4.31 7.95 13.27
CA PRO A 206 -4.09 7.79 11.83
C PRO A 206 -3.99 9.17 11.15
N VAL A 207 -2.99 9.34 10.32
CA VAL A 207 -2.79 10.51 9.45
C VAL A 207 -2.69 10.02 8.01
N PRO A 208 -3.83 9.67 7.39
CA PRO A 208 -3.85 9.21 6.01
C PRO A 208 -3.54 10.36 5.06
N THR A 209 -2.73 10.08 4.04
CA THR A 209 -2.37 10.99 2.97
C THR A 209 -2.30 10.23 1.64
N ASP A 210 -1.89 10.85 0.54
CA ASP A 210 -1.71 10.16 -0.74
C ASP A 210 -2.98 9.40 -1.17
N TYR A 211 -4.09 10.16 -1.30
CA TYR A 211 -5.39 9.64 -1.71
C TYR A 211 -5.41 9.42 -3.23
N GLU A 212 -5.35 8.18 -3.66
CA GLU A 212 -5.28 7.81 -5.08
C GLU A 212 -6.63 7.38 -5.67
N MET A 213 -7.59 7.01 -4.83
CA MET A 213 -8.84 6.38 -5.25
C MET A 213 -10.09 7.15 -4.83
N HIS A 214 -10.02 7.93 -3.76
CA HIS A 214 -11.16 8.65 -3.17
C HIS A 214 -11.87 9.56 -4.17
N TYR A 215 -11.11 10.33 -4.96
CA TYR A 215 -11.69 11.21 -5.98
C TYR A 215 -12.49 10.45 -7.06
N CYS A 216 -12.29 9.15 -7.21
CA CYS A 216 -13.12 8.34 -8.11
C CYS A 216 -14.57 8.25 -7.62
N ALA A 217 -14.83 8.39 -6.30
CA ALA A 217 -16.18 8.40 -5.75
C ALA A 217 -16.89 9.73 -5.98
N GLU A 218 -16.17 10.84 -5.88
CA GLU A 218 -16.71 12.20 -6.00
C GLU A 218 -17.05 12.59 -7.44
N LEU A 219 -16.30 12.06 -8.41
CA LEU A 219 -16.52 12.38 -9.82
C LEU A 219 -17.72 11.60 -10.40
N PRO A 220 -18.53 12.22 -11.26
CA PRO A 220 -19.58 11.50 -11.97
C PRO A 220 -18.97 10.42 -12.88
N LEU A 221 -19.67 9.29 -13.00
CA LEU A 221 -19.29 8.22 -13.92
C LEU A 221 -19.22 8.73 -15.36
N LYS A 222 -18.12 8.41 -16.03
CA LYS A 222 -17.89 8.72 -17.44
C LYS A 222 -17.80 7.43 -18.24
N ILE A 223 -18.12 7.50 -19.52
CA ILE A 223 -18.01 6.33 -20.43
C ILE A 223 -16.59 5.75 -20.41
N LYS A 224 -15.55 6.57 -20.28
CA LYS A 224 -14.15 6.12 -20.18
C LYS A 224 -13.89 5.19 -19.00
N ASP A 225 -14.67 5.29 -17.91
CA ASP A 225 -14.48 4.48 -16.69
C ASP A 225 -14.82 3.00 -16.90
N PHE A 226 -15.52 2.68 -18.00
CA PHE A 226 -15.83 1.33 -18.45
C PHE A 226 -14.80 0.76 -19.44
N PHE A 227 -13.79 1.54 -19.81
CA PHE A 227 -12.71 1.10 -20.68
C PHE A 227 -11.41 0.92 -19.93
N PRO A 228 -10.57 -0.05 -20.35
CA PRO A 228 -9.28 -0.30 -19.74
C PRO A 228 -8.36 0.93 -19.80
N SER A 229 -7.69 1.21 -18.68
CA SER A 229 -6.64 2.21 -18.58
C SER A 229 -5.51 1.72 -17.69
N ALA A 230 -4.29 2.22 -17.93
CA ALA A 230 -3.12 1.88 -17.13
C ALA A 230 -3.27 2.34 -15.66
N ASP A 231 -3.85 3.53 -15.48
CA ASP A 231 -4.12 4.09 -14.14
C ASP A 231 -5.09 3.23 -13.33
N ALA A 232 -6.22 2.84 -13.94
CA ALA A 232 -7.20 1.99 -13.27
C ALA A 232 -6.61 0.61 -12.96
N LEU A 233 -5.82 0.04 -13.88
CA LEU A 233 -5.14 -1.22 -13.65
C LEU A 233 -4.17 -1.13 -12.46
N TRP A 234 -3.41 -0.04 -12.35
CA TRP A 234 -2.50 0.19 -11.24
C TRP A 234 -3.27 0.31 -9.92
N ARG A 235 -4.29 1.18 -9.83
CA ARG A 235 -5.12 1.37 -8.62
C ARG A 235 -5.79 0.08 -8.19
N ASN A 236 -6.39 -0.64 -9.11
CA ASN A 236 -7.07 -1.91 -8.82
C ASN A 236 -6.06 -2.99 -8.41
N SER A 237 -4.83 -2.98 -8.95
CA SER A 237 -3.76 -3.89 -8.52
C SER A 237 -3.34 -3.61 -7.07
N VAL A 238 -3.21 -2.34 -6.70
CA VAL A 238 -2.93 -1.92 -5.32
C VAL A 238 -4.07 -2.35 -4.40
N ALA A 239 -5.32 -2.08 -4.79
CA ALA A 239 -6.50 -2.44 -4.01
C ALA A 239 -6.60 -3.95 -3.77
N VAL A 240 -6.46 -4.77 -4.80
CA VAL A 240 -6.47 -6.24 -4.69
C VAL A 240 -5.37 -6.72 -3.73
N LYS A 241 -4.16 -6.18 -3.87
CA LYS A 241 -3.03 -6.54 -2.99
C LYS A 241 -3.34 -6.22 -1.52
N GLU A 242 -3.92 -5.05 -1.24
CA GLU A 242 -4.25 -4.66 0.13
C GLU A 242 -5.39 -5.51 0.72
N TRP A 243 -6.44 -5.80 -0.04
CA TRP A 243 -7.49 -6.70 0.39
C TRP A 243 -6.98 -8.10 0.72
N VAL A 244 -6.12 -8.67 -0.13
CA VAL A 244 -5.50 -9.97 0.13
C VAL A 244 -4.62 -9.92 1.37
N ALA A 245 -3.79 -8.89 1.52
CA ALA A 245 -2.94 -8.73 2.69
C ALA A 245 -3.76 -8.62 3.99
N ARG A 246 -4.82 -7.80 3.99
CA ARG A 246 -5.74 -7.68 5.15
C ARG A 246 -6.39 -9.01 5.49
N PHE A 247 -6.88 -9.73 4.49
CA PHE A 247 -7.47 -11.06 4.69
C PHE A 247 -6.47 -12.06 5.29
N CYS A 248 -5.22 -12.08 4.79
CA CYS A 248 -4.17 -12.94 5.33
C CYS A 248 -3.85 -12.62 6.79
N TYR A 249 -3.78 -11.34 7.15
CA TYR A 249 -3.56 -10.93 8.54
C TYR A 249 -4.76 -11.22 9.43
N TRP A 250 -5.99 -11.08 8.93
CA TRP A 250 -7.19 -11.46 9.65
C TRP A 250 -7.19 -12.96 9.98
N LEU A 251 -6.86 -13.83 9.01
CA LEU A 251 -6.72 -15.28 9.24
C LEU A 251 -5.65 -15.62 10.29
N LYS A 252 -4.51 -14.90 10.30
CA LYS A 252 -3.49 -15.08 11.34
C LYS A 252 -4.01 -14.70 12.71
N GLY A 253 -4.75 -13.62 12.84
CA GLY A 253 -5.35 -13.19 14.11
C GLY A 253 -6.42 -14.13 14.63
N CYS A 254 -7.14 -14.85 13.77
CA CYS A 254 -8.08 -15.89 14.19
C CYS A 254 -7.41 -17.17 14.70
N ARG A 255 -6.14 -17.42 14.31
CA ARG A 255 -5.38 -18.60 14.77
C ARG A 255 -4.63 -18.37 16.07
N SER A 256 -4.49 -17.13 16.52
CA SER A 256 -3.75 -16.77 17.74
C SER A 256 -4.67 -16.48 18.93
N ARG A 257 -5.97 -16.73 18.80
CA ARG A 257 -6.97 -16.76 19.87
C ARG A 257 -7.38 -18.20 20.08
#